data_15dbf8aeb9680effb9e17391f031f695
#
_entry.id   15dbf8aeb9680effb9e17391f031f695
#
_cell.length_a   1.000
_cell.length_b   1.000
_cell.length_c   1.000
_cell.angle_alpha   90.00
_cell.angle_beta   90.00
_cell.angle_gamma   90.00
#
_symmetry.space_group_name_H-M   'P 1'
#
loop_
_entity.id
_entity.type
_entity.pdbx_description
1 polymer ?
#
loop_
_entity_poly.entity_id
_entity_poly.type
_entity_poly.pdbx_seq_one_letter_code
_entity_poly.pdbx_strand_id
1 'polypeptide(L)'
;MYHTSGCGIFYMERFINMIALLQRVNFADITVDGSCIASMKNGVLAFIAFEKGDTAEKSRRMLDRILKYRIFSDSEGKMNLNVNEAGGNLMLVSQFTLAADTDRGNRPSFDPAMPPQEARQMYDEFVAYARSVKPGVQTGEFAADMKIRLENDGPVTISLHI
;
A
#
# COMPACT_ATOMS: atom_id res chain seq x y z
N MET A 1 -6.22 -3.33 56.24
CA MET A 1 -6.87 -2.67 55.09
C MET A 1 -5.96 -2.88 53.88
N TYR A 2 -6.22 -3.88 53.08
CA TYR A 2 -5.45 -4.17 51.88
C TYR A 2 -6.21 -3.64 50.66
N HIS A 3 -5.64 -2.62 49.99
CA HIS A 3 -6.15 -2.18 48.71
C HIS A 3 -5.65 -3.13 47.63
N THR A 4 -6.59 -3.83 47.02
CA THR A 4 -6.39 -4.62 45.81
C THR A 4 -6.25 -3.68 44.63
N SER A 5 -5.04 -3.56 44.11
CA SER A 5 -4.75 -2.86 42.88
C SER A 5 -5.29 -3.73 41.73
N GLY A 6 -6.32 -3.25 41.05
CA GLY A 6 -6.83 -3.87 39.82
C GLY A 6 -5.78 -3.88 38.74
N CYS A 7 -5.48 -5.07 38.23
CA CYS A 7 -4.69 -5.27 37.02
C CYS A 7 -5.49 -4.73 35.82
N GLY A 8 -5.25 -3.49 35.45
CA GLY A 8 -5.77 -2.93 34.21
C GLY A 8 -5.12 -3.65 33.04
N ILE A 9 -5.90 -4.48 32.36
CA ILE A 9 -5.52 -5.01 31.06
C ILE A 9 -5.52 -3.80 30.12
N PHE A 10 -4.35 -3.25 29.85
CA PHE A 10 -4.17 -2.33 28.75
C PHE A 10 -4.42 -3.10 27.45
N TYR A 11 -5.64 -3.04 26.94
CA TYR A 11 -5.86 -3.29 25.53
C TYR A 11 -5.11 -2.19 24.80
N MET A 12 -3.97 -2.52 24.23
CA MET A 12 -3.35 -1.69 23.22
C MET A 12 -4.39 -1.57 22.09
N GLU A 13 -5.06 -0.43 22.03
CA GLU A 13 -5.92 -0.11 20.89
C GLU A 13 -5.04 -0.26 19.65
N ARG A 14 -5.32 -1.26 18.84
CA ARG A 14 -4.68 -1.42 17.55
C ARG A 14 -5.09 -0.21 16.73
N PHE A 15 -4.15 0.70 16.52
CA PHE A 15 -4.40 1.85 15.66
C PHE A 15 -4.84 1.34 14.30
N ILE A 16 -6.05 1.70 13.91
CA ILE A 16 -6.59 1.43 12.57
C ILE A 16 -5.74 2.21 11.58
N ASN A 17 -5.00 1.50 10.74
CA ASN A 17 -4.02 2.11 9.85
C ASN A 17 -4.21 1.63 8.42
N MET A 18 -4.43 2.55 7.51
CA MET A 18 -4.22 2.28 6.10
C MET A 18 -2.76 1.89 5.86
N ILE A 19 -2.54 0.83 5.09
CA ILE A 19 -1.22 0.27 4.84
C ILE A 19 -0.88 0.41 3.36
N ALA A 20 0.34 0.84 3.08
CA ALA A 20 0.93 0.78 1.75
C ALA A 20 2.30 0.12 1.81
N LEU A 21 2.51 -0.92 1.00
CA LEU A 21 3.82 -1.53 0.82
C LEU A 21 4.40 -1.05 -0.50
N LEU A 22 5.49 -0.30 -0.43
CA LEU A 22 6.18 0.26 -1.58
C LEU A 22 7.37 -0.61 -1.97
N GLN A 23 7.50 -0.89 -3.26
CA GLN A 23 8.71 -1.49 -3.82
C GLN A 23 9.24 -0.60 -4.96
N ARG A 24 10.51 -0.23 -4.86
CA ARG A 24 11.21 0.41 -5.97
C ARG A 24 11.54 -0.65 -7.01
N VAL A 25 11.12 -0.44 -8.26
CA VAL A 25 11.22 -1.45 -9.30
C VAL A 25 11.86 -0.91 -10.57
N ASN A 26 12.53 -1.78 -11.33
CA ASN A 26 12.98 -1.51 -12.68
C ASN A 26 11.85 -1.71 -13.70
N PHE A 27 10.93 -2.61 -13.41
CA PHE A 27 9.69 -2.81 -14.15
C PHE A 27 8.66 -3.51 -13.27
N ALA A 28 7.37 -3.41 -13.64
CA ALA A 28 6.30 -4.24 -13.11
C ALA A 28 5.23 -4.48 -14.15
N ASP A 29 4.75 -5.73 -14.23
CA ASP A 29 3.68 -6.16 -15.12
C ASP A 29 2.60 -6.89 -14.34
N ILE A 30 1.34 -6.68 -14.70
CA ILE A 30 0.19 -7.39 -14.13
C ILE A 30 -0.53 -8.16 -15.22
N THR A 31 -0.75 -9.44 -14.99
CA THR A 31 -1.52 -10.34 -15.87
C THR A 31 -2.74 -10.86 -15.11
N VAL A 32 -3.90 -10.81 -15.78
CA VAL A 32 -5.17 -11.41 -15.34
C VAL A 32 -5.67 -12.29 -16.46
N ASP A 33 -6.04 -13.52 -16.16
CA ASP A 33 -6.54 -14.52 -17.12
C ASP A 33 -5.64 -14.64 -18.37
N GLY A 34 -4.33 -14.60 -18.17
CA GLY A 34 -3.35 -14.72 -19.25
C GLY A 34 -3.11 -13.45 -20.08
N SER A 35 -3.84 -12.36 -19.81
CA SER A 35 -3.69 -11.09 -20.53
C SER A 35 -2.98 -10.05 -19.64
N CYS A 36 -2.00 -9.35 -20.20
CA CYS A 36 -1.35 -8.24 -19.54
C CYS A 36 -2.31 -7.05 -19.48
N ILE A 37 -2.66 -6.61 -18.26
CA ILE A 37 -3.60 -5.49 -18.04
C ILE A 37 -2.89 -4.20 -17.65
N ALA A 38 -1.68 -4.27 -17.13
CA ALA A 38 -0.87 -3.12 -16.76
C ALA A 38 0.61 -3.45 -16.88
N SER A 39 1.39 -2.47 -17.31
CA SER A 39 2.84 -2.58 -17.42
C SER A 39 3.48 -1.22 -17.20
N MET A 40 4.58 -1.19 -16.48
CA MET A 40 5.39 0.02 -16.32
C MET A 40 6.87 -0.30 -16.29
N LYS A 41 7.67 0.69 -16.64
CA LYS A 41 9.13 0.69 -16.45
C LYS A 41 9.46 1.08 -15.00
N ASN A 42 10.66 1.58 -14.76
CA ASN A 42 11.13 1.99 -13.44
C ASN A 42 10.15 2.91 -12.69
N GLY A 43 10.02 2.69 -11.42
CA GLY A 43 9.13 3.47 -10.56
C GLY A 43 8.84 2.81 -9.22
N VAL A 44 7.65 3.08 -8.72
CA VAL A 44 7.13 2.52 -7.47
C VAL A 44 5.93 1.61 -7.77
N LEU A 45 6.03 0.36 -7.35
CA LEU A 45 4.88 -0.53 -7.20
C LEU A 45 4.38 -0.41 -5.75
N ALA A 46 3.14 0.01 -5.57
CA ALA A 46 2.52 0.19 -4.27
C ALA A 46 1.34 -0.76 -4.09
N PHE A 47 1.44 -1.65 -3.10
CA PHE A 47 0.35 -2.49 -2.63
C PHE A 47 -0.42 -1.76 -1.54
N ILE A 48 -1.74 -1.69 -1.67
CA ILE A 48 -2.61 -0.86 -0.83
C ILE A 48 -3.61 -1.73 -0.08
N ALA A 49 -3.70 -1.57 1.23
CA ALA A 49 -4.73 -2.18 2.05
C ALA A 49 -5.47 -1.13 2.87
N PHE A 50 -6.79 -1.23 2.87
CA PHE A 50 -7.66 -0.46 3.74
C PHE A 50 -8.10 -1.30 4.94
N GLU A 51 -8.07 -0.71 6.12
CA GLU A 51 -8.64 -1.30 7.33
C GLU A 51 -10.00 -0.67 7.66
N LYS A 52 -10.78 -1.36 8.48
CA LYS A 52 -12.05 -0.83 8.99
C LYS A 52 -11.81 0.53 9.64
N GLY A 53 -12.62 1.53 9.29
CA GLY A 53 -12.50 2.89 9.82
C GLY A 53 -11.59 3.82 9.03
N ASP A 54 -10.93 3.36 7.99
CA ASP A 54 -10.20 4.24 7.08
C ASP A 54 -11.15 5.18 6.34
N THR A 55 -10.67 6.40 6.07
CA THR A 55 -11.44 7.48 5.44
C THR A 55 -10.84 7.89 4.11
N ALA A 56 -11.64 8.54 3.26
CA ALA A 56 -11.16 9.11 2.00
C ALA A 56 -10.05 10.14 2.21
N GLU A 57 -10.11 10.94 3.28
CA GLU A 57 -9.05 11.88 3.63
C GLU A 57 -7.74 11.15 3.94
N LYS A 58 -7.82 10.08 4.73
CA LYS A 58 -6.66 9.24 5.07
C LYS A 58 -6.04 8.63 3.81
N SER A 59 -6.86 8.14 2.88
CA SER A 59 -6.38 7.58 1.62
C SER A 59 -5.65 8.61 0.75
N ARG A 60 -6.15 9.84 0.66
CA ARG A 60 -5.46 10.93 -0.05
C ARG A 60 -4.11 11.26 0.58
N ARG A 61 -4.06 11.36 1.90
CA ARG A 61 -2.79 11.56 2.64
C ARG A 61 -1.80 10.44 2.38
N MET A 62 -2.27 9.19 2.29
CA MET A 62 -1.41 8.06 1.95
C MET A 62 -0.81 8.21 0.54
N LEU A 63 -1.63 8.58 -0.45
CA LEU A 63 -1.13 8.79 -1.80
C LEU A 63 -0.10 9.92 -1.86
N ASP A 64 -0.39 11.05 -1.21
CA ASP A 64 0.56 12.16 -1.13
C ASP A 64 1.88 11.73 -0.50
N ARG A 65 1.81 10.88 0.52
CA ARG A 65 3.00 10.33 1.17
C ARG A 65 3.76 9.38 0.25
N ILE A 66 3.07 8.50 -0.49
CA ILE A 66 3.69 7.62 -1.50
C ILE A 66 4.46 8.45 -2.54
N LEU A 67 3.84 9.50 -3.09
CA LEU A 67 4.45 10.35 -4.11
C LEU A 67 5.64 11.17 -3.61
N LYS A 68 5.66 11.51 -2.31
CA LYS A 68 6.73 12.29 -1.68
C LYS A 68 7.83 11.44 -1.06
N TYR A 69 7.63 10.12 -0.99
CA TYR A 69 8.58 9.25 -0.30
C TYR A 69 9.88 9.14 -1.08
N ARG A 70 10.99 9.39 -0.41
CA ARG A 70 12.31 9.59 -1.01
C ARG A 70 13.10 8.30 -1.05
N ILE A 71 12.83 7.44 -2.02
CA ILE A 71 13.45 6.12 -2.18
C ILE A 71 14.28 5.97 -3.47
N PHE A 72 14.50 7.06 -4.19
CA PHE A 72 15.35 7.07 -5.36
C PHE A 72 16.66 7.81 -5.08
N SER A 73 17.74 7.31 -5.66
CA SER A 73 19.07 7.88 -5.45
C SER A 73 19.23 9.21 -6.20
N ASP A 74 19.85 10.16 -5.54
CA ASP A 74 20.34 11.40 -6.17
C ASP A 74 21.69 11.19 -6.86
N SER A 75 22.28 12.26 -7.37
CA SER A 75 23.58 12.25 -8.04
C SER A 75 24.75 11.81 -7.16
N GLU A 76 24.57 11.85 -5.83
CA GLU A 76 25.56 11.41 -4.85
C GLU A 76 25.31 9.98 -4.34
N GLY A 77 24.30 9.28 -4.89
CA GLY A 77 23.93 7.93 -4.49
C GLY A 77 23.11 7.83 -3.19
N LYS A 78 22.59 8.96 -2.69
CA LYS A 78 21.75 9.01 -1.50
C LYS A 78 20.28 8.92 -1.87
N MET A 79 19.47 8.20 -1.08
CA MET A 79 18.01 8.13 -1.25
C MET A 79 17.36 9.47 -0.85
N ASN A 80 17.32 10.40 -1.76
CA ASN A 80 16.82 11.75 -1.56
C ASN A 80 15.71 12.18 -2.53
N LEU A 81 15.50 11.44 -3.62
CA LEU A 81 14.52 11.77 -4.63
C LEU A 81 13.24 10.96 -4.45
N ASN A 82 12.09 11.60 -4.65
CA ASN A 82 10.81 10.91 -4.76
C ASN A 82 10.59 10.41 -6.21
N VAL A 83 9.50 9.68 -6.42
CA VAL A 83 9.19 9.07 -7.73
C VAL A 83 9.06 10.10 -8.86
N ASN A 84 8.51 11.29 -8.58
CA ASN A 84 8.35 12.35 -9.58
C ASN A 84 9.69 13.00 -9.94
N GLU A 85 10.49 13.31 -8.92
CA GLU A 85 11.85 13.87 -9.12
C GLU A 85 12.76 12.90 -9.88
N ALA A 86 12.59 11.60 -9.65
CA ALA A 86 13.34 10.56 -10.38
C ALA A 86 12.78 10.26 -11.78
N GLY A 87 11.69 10.91 -12.19
CA GLY A 87 11.04 10.64 -13.48
C GLY A 87 10.41 9.24 -13.57
N GLY A 88 10.08 8.65 -12.43
CA GLY A 88 9.55 7.28 -12.34
C GLY A 88 8.04 7.20 -12.50
N ASN A 89 7.57 5.97 -12.67
CA ASN A 89 6.17 5.61 -12.82
C ASN A 89 5.58 5.16 -11.49
N LEU A 90 4.25 5.08 -11.42
CA LEU A 90 3.52 4.56 -10.27
C LEU A 90 2.53 3.49 -10.72
N MET A 91 2.54 2.35 -10.03
CA MET A 91 1.54 1.29 -10.17
C MET A 91 0.90 1.03 -8.81
N LEU A 92 -0.43 1.03 -8.77
CA LEU A 92 -1.22 0.81 -7.57
C LEU A 92 -1.95 -0.53 -7.67
N VAL A 93 -1.84 -1.35 -6.64
CA VAL A 93 -2.47 -2.67 -6.56
C VAL A 93 -3.16 -2.81 -5.21
N SER A 94 -4.46 -3.14 -5.22
CA SER A 94 -5.15 -3.48 -3.98
C SER A 94 -4.64 -4.80 -3.41
N GLN A 95 -4.32 -4.82 -2.11
CA GLN A 95 -3.75 -5.98 -1.42
C GLN A 95 -4.28 -6.05 0.01
N PHE A 96 -5.51 -6.54 0.19
CA PHE A 96 -6.15 -6.61 1.51
C PHE A 96 -5.39 -7.49 2.51
N THR A 97 -4.61 -8.46 2.02
CA THR A 97 -3.84 -9.36 2.89
C THR A 97 -2.75 -8.66 3.70
N LEU A 98 -2.36 -7.42 3.35
CA LEU A 98 -1.48 -6.61 4.19
C LEU A 98 -2.12 -6.25 5.54
N ALA A 99 -3.46 -6.22 5.62
CA ALA A 99 -4.21 -5.96 6.83
C ALA A 99 -4.43 -7.22 7.70
N ALA A 100 -3.76 -8.33 7.36
CA ALA A 100 -3.89 -9.57 8.12
C ALA A 100 -3.42 -9.40 9.55
N ASP A 101 -4.21 -9.94 10.49
CA ASP A 101 -3.77 -10.17 11.86
C ASP A 101 -2.99 -11.49 11.91
N THR A 102 -1.72 -11.40 12.29
CA THR A 102 -0.77 -12.52 12.36
C THR A 102 -0.33 -12.83 13.79
N ASP A 103 -0.95 -12.24 14.79
CA ASP A 103 -0.50 -12.33 16.18
C ASP A 103 -0.73 -13.72 16.81
N ARG A 104 -1.61 -14.53 16.22
CA ARG A 104 -1.95 -15.85 16.76
C ARG A 104 -1.91 -16.95 15.69
N GLY A 105 -1.16 -17.99 15.98
CA GLY A 105 -1.11 -19.20 15.15
C GLY A 105 -0.48 -18.97 13.78
N ASN A 106 -0.75 -19.90 12.84
CA ASN A 106 -0.16 -19.90 11.49
C ASN A 106 -1.19 -19.64 10.38
N ARG A 107 -2.40 -19.25 10.75
CA ARG A 107 -3.46 -18.86 9.81
C ARG A 107 -3.76 -17.37 9.98
N PRO A 108 -3.61 -16.56 8.92
CA PRO A 108 -3.93 -15.14 9.00
C PRO A 108 -5.43 -14.92 9.25
N SER A 109 -5.77 -13.94 10.07
CA SER A 109 -7.13 -13.42 10.18
C SER A 109 -7.22 -12.10 9.39
N PHE A 110 -8.29 -11.93 8.63
CA PHE A 110 -8.55 -10.71 7.86
C PHE A 110 -9.63 -9.84 8.49
N ASP A 111 -9.95 -10.07 9.77
CA ASP A 111 -10.93 -9.27 10.51
C ASP A 111 -10.64 -7.76 10.51
N PRO A 112 -9.37 -7.29 10.54
CA PRO A 112 -9.09 -5.87 10.47
C PRO A 112 -9.36 -5.24 9.10
N ALA A 113 -9.36 -6.03 8.03
CA ALA A 113 -9.55 -5.52 6.67
C ALA A 113 -10.94 -4.89 6.48
N MET A 114 -10.97 -3.80 5.71
CA MET A 114 -12.22 -3.17 5.28
C MET A 114 -13.07 -4.19 4.49
N PRO A 115 -14.40 -4.25 4.69
CA PRO A 115 -15.26 -5.12 3.91
C PRO A 115 -15.10 -4.91 2.40
N PRO A 116 -15.17 -5.97 1.56
CA PRO A 116 -14.82 -5.88 0.15
C PRO A 116 -15.56 -4.82 -0.65
N GLN A 117 -16.85 -4.61 -0.39
CA GLN A 117 -17.63 -3.60 -1.12
C GLN A 117 -17.18 -2.18 -0.80
N GLU A 118 -16.95 -1.88 0.48
CA GLU A 118 -16.43 -0.57 0.92
C GLU A 118 -14.99 -0.36 0.43
N ALA A 119 -14.16 -1.40 0.51
CA ALA A 119 -12.78 -1.36 0.04
C ALA A 119 -12.69 -1.11 -1.47
N ARG A 120 -13.60 -1.68 -2.28
CA ARG A 120 -13.67 -1.40 -3.72
C ARG A 120 -13.96 0.06 -3.98
N GLN A 121 -14.96 0.62 -3.32
CA GLN A 121 -15.30 2.03 -3.47
C GLN A 121 -14.12 2.93 -3.05
N MET A 122 -13.51 2.63 -1.91
CA MET A 122 -12.34 3.38 -1.41
C MET A 122 -11.16 3.30 -2.40
N TYR A 123 -10.92 2.12 -2.98
CA TYR A 123 -9.86 1.93 -3.97
C TYR A 123 -10.13 2.70 -5.26
N ASP A 124 -11.37 2.69 -5.75
CA ASP A 124 -11.75 3.43 -6.95
C ASP A 124 -11.56 4.94 -6.77
N GLU A 125 -11.95 5.48 -5.61
CA GLU A 125 -11.71 6.88 -5.26
C GLU A 125 -10.21 7.20 -5.12
N PHE A 126 -9.46 6.30 -4.50
CA PHE A 126 -8.01 6.42 -4.38
C PHE A 126 -7.30 6.46 -5.74
N VAL A 127 -7.69 5.58 -6.65
CA VAL A 127 -7.15 5.55 -8.03
C VAL A 127 -7.56 6.81 -8.81
N ALA A 128 -8.80 7.27 -8.66
CA ALA A 128 -9.25 8.50 -9.31
C ALA A 128 -8.43 9.71 -8.85
N TYR A 129 -8.19 9.81 -7.56
CA TYR A 129 -7.33 10.87 -7.01
C TYR A 129 -5.89 10.73 -7.51
N ALA A 130 -5.34 9.52 -7.53
CA ALA A 130 -4.00 9.26 -8.05
C ALA A 130 -3.85 9.73 -9.50
N ARG A 131 -4.81 9.42 -10.35
CA ARG A 131 -4.81 9.84 -11.77
C ARG A 131 -4.91 11.36 -11.94
N SER A 132 -5.56 12.04 -11.01
CA SER A 132 -5.67 13.51 -11.05
C SER A 132 -4.35 14.20 -10.72
N VAL A 133 -3.52 13.62 -9.86
CA VAL A 133 -2.25 14.23 -9.39
C VAL A 133 -1.01 13.65 -10.07
N LYS A 134 -1.10 12.45 -10.63
CA LYS A 134 -0.03 11.83 -11.41
C LYS A 134 -0.61 11.12 -12.65
N PRO A 135 -0.72 11.80 -13.78
CA PRO A 135 -1.15 11.17 -15.03
C PRO A 135 -0.28 9.96 -15.39
N GLY A 136 -0.90 8.93 -15.96
CA GLY A 136 -0.20 7.71 -16.37
C GLY A 136 -0.04 6.65 -15.28
N VAL A 137 -0.65 6.82 -14.09
CA VAL A 137 -0.70 5.77 -13.06
C VAL A 137 -1.29 4.50 -13.64
N GLN A 138 -0.56 3.39 -13.46
CA GLN A 138 -1.01 2.05 -13.79
C GLN A 138 -1.71 1.43 -12.59
N THR A 139 -2.69 0.56 -12.82
CA THR A 139 -3.45 -0.07 -11.73
C THR A 139 -3.70 -1.55 -11.99
N GLY A 140 -3.77 -2.33 -10.90
CA GLY A 140 -4.34 -3.66 -10.92
C GLY A 140 -5.86 -3.62 -11.03
N GLU A 141 -6.45 -4.79 -11.11
CA GLU A 141 -7.90 -5.00 -11.09
C GLU A 141 -8.33 -5.47 -9.70
N PHE A 142 -9.24 -4.73 -9.05
CA PHE A 142 -9.70 -5.04 -7.70
C PHE A 142 -10.33 -6.43 -7.63
N ALA A 143 -9.91 -7.23 -6.65
CA ALA A 143 -10.37 -8.60 -6.37
C ALA A 143 -10.07 -9.63 -7.48
N ALA A 144 -9.33 -9.29 -8.52
CA ALA A 144 -8.90 -10.26 -9.52
C ALA A 144 -7.75 -11.14 -9.01
N ASP A 145 -7.62 -12.34 -9.59
CA ASP A 145 -6.42 -13.14 -9.44
C ASP A 145 -5.33 -12.61 -10.36
N MET A 146 -4.46 -11.78 -9.80
CA MET A 146 -3.38 -11.11 -10.53
C MET A 146 -2.07 -11.89 -10.43
N LYS A 147 -1.38 -12.05 -11.55
CA LYS A 147 0.04 -12.47 -11.57
C LYS A 147 0.87 -11.21 -11.75
N ILE A 148 1.65 -10.87 -10.74
CA ILE A 148 2.45 -9.64 -10.70
C ILE A 148 3.91 -10.03 -10.83
N ARG A 149 4.53 -9.58 -11.91
CA ARG A 149 5.95 -9.75 -12.17
C ARG A 149 6.65 -8.42 -12.00
N LEU A 150 7.71 -8.39 -11.24
CA LEU A 150 8.48 -7.19 -10.97
C LEU A 150 9.95 -7.53 -10.77
N GLU A 151 10.81 -6.54 -10.97
CA GLU A 151 12.18 -6.58 -10.49
C GLU A 151 12.37 -5.48 -9.46
N ASN A 152 12.57 -5.89 -8.20
CA ASN A 152 12.87 -4.96 -7.12
C ASN A 152 14.30 -4.44 -7.29
N ASP A 153 14.43 -3.13 -7.38
CA ASP A 153 15.72 -2.46 -7.56
C ASP A 153 16.30 -2.07 -6.20
N GLY A 154 17.32 -2.84 -5.81
CA GLY A 154 18.05 -2.52 -4.60
C GLY A 154 18.48 -3.69 -3.72
N PRO A 155 17.62 -4.49 -3.05
CA PRO A 155 16.17 -4.32 -2.90
C PRO A 155 15.79 -3.12 -2.04
N VAL A 156 14.66 -2.49 -2.36
CA VAL A 156 14.05 -1.43 -1.57
C VAL A 156 12.56 -1.70 -1.43
N THR A 157 12.13 -1.98 -0.21
CA THR A 157 10.75 -2.33 0.15
C THR A 157 10.42 -1.64 1.47
N ILE A 158 9.40 -0.78 1.47
CA ILE A 158 9.03 0.09 2.59
C ILE A 158 7.56 -0.10 2.92
N SER A 159 7.24 -0.29 4.20
CA SER A 159 5.86 -0.30 4.69
C SER A 159 5.50 1.05 5.28
N LEU A 160 4.44 1.66 4.75
CA LEU A 160 3.86 2.91 5.26
C LEU A 160 2.55 2.60 5.98
N HIS A 161 2.34 3.30 7.09
CA HIS A 161 1.11 3.24 7.89
C HIS A 161 0.62 4.67 8.17
N ILE A 162 -0.68 4.90 8.05
CA ILE A 162 -1.33 6.18 8.38
C ILE A 162 -2.55 5.94 9.25
#